data_d13419fdbe918e601cd42465f6e7ae03
#
_entry.id   d13419fdbe918e601cd42465f6e7ae03
#
_cell.length_a   1.000
_cell.length_b   1.000
_cell.length_c   1.000
_cell.angle_alpha   90.00
_cell.angle_beta   90.00
_cell.angle_gamma   90.00
#
_symmetry.space_group_name_H-M   'P 1'
#
loop_
_entity.id
_entity.type
_entity.pdbx_description
1 polymer ?
#
loop_
_entity_poly.entity_id
_entity_poly.type
_entity_poly.pdbx_seq_one_letter_code
_entity_poly.pdbx_strand_id
1 'polypeptide(L)'
;MRRFLLIAIVAGLLLSPAVGQAQAPPKPKLGPSAALLASWNEVGRKLIAMAEDFPEDKYDFKPTPAQRTFAEQLLHVAGSNDFFTDVANGKKPKDDESREHFKTKADVVSYVKKSFADGAAIIQQKGDSGMLAMVVSAESGRTVPLQAVVYDVIEHGGEHYGQLVVYYRVAGLVPPESRPRK
;
A
#
# COMPACT_ATOMS: atom_id res chain seq x y z
N MET A 1 -31.96 -83.69 -1.51
CA MET A 1 -31.62 -82.98 -0.27
C MET A 1 -30.78 -81.77 -0.66
N ARG A 2 -31.37 -80.56 -0.73
CA ARG A 2 -30.65 -79.28 -1.07
C ARG A 2 -30.39 -78.52 0.22
N ARG A 3 -29.11 -78.32 0.58
CA ARG A 3 -28.72 -77.59 1.76
C ARG A 3 -28.62 -76.07 1.32
N PHE A 4 -29.46 -75.22 1.92
CA PHE A 4 -29.37 -73.76 1.79
C PHE A 4 -28.35 -73.26 2.82
N LEU A 5 -27.30 -72.57 2.30
CA LEU A 5 -26.29 -71.89 3.10
C LEU A 5 -26.76 -70.43 3.29
N LEU A 6 -27.10 -70.07 4.52
CA LEU A 6 -27.43 -68.70 4.93
C LEU A 6 -26.12 -67.97 5.19
N ILE A 7 -25.80 -66.98 4.35
CA ILE A 7 -24.69 -66.03 4.55
C ILE A 7 -25.26 -64.83 5.34
N ALA A 8 -24.83 -64.67 6.59
CA ALA A 8 -25.12 -63.49 7.39
C ALA A 8 -24.14 -62.40 7.04
N ILE A 9 -24.63 -61.30 6.41
CA ILE A 9 -23.83 -60.08 6.16
C ILE A 9 -23.86 -59.21 7.44
N VAL A 10 -22.75 -59.14 8.15
CA VAL A 10 -22.55 -58.19 9.26
C VAL A 10 -22.14 -56.86 8.68
N ALA A 11 -23.06 -55.89 8.63
CA ALA A 11 -22.77 -54.52 8.27
C ALA A 11 -22.09 -53.81 9.46
N GLY A 12 -20.78 -53.69 9.42
CA GLY A 12 -20.02 -52.91 10.38
C GLY A 12 -20.19 -51.40 10.10
N LEU A 13 -20.93 -50.71 10.96
CA LEU A 13 -20.98 -49.23 10.97
C LEU A 13 -19.62 -48.71 11.44
N LEU A 14 -18.82 -48.19 10.50
CA LEU A 14 -17.63 -47.40 10.81
C LEU A 14 -18.07 -45.99 11.25
N LEU A 15 -18.19 -45.76 12.55
CA LEU A 15 -18.28 -44.42 13.12
C LEU A 15 -16.91 -43.73 12.98
N SER A 16 -16.76 -42.91 11.94
CA SER A 16 -15.62 -41.99 11.83
C SER A 16 -15.80 -40.88 12.85
N PRO A 17 -14.84 -40.61 13.77
CA PRO A 17 -14.92 -39.46 14.64
C PRO A 17 -14.85 -38.18 13.76
N ALA A 18 -15.90 -37.40 13.78
CA ALA A 18 -15.87 -36.07 13.22
C ALA A 18 -14.88 -35.23 14.04
N VAL A 19 -13.66 -35.07 13.53
CA VAL A 19 -12.68 -34.11 14.07
C VAL A 19 -13.25 -32.74 13.77
N GLY A 20 -13.92 -32.17 14.78
CA GLY A 20 -14.38 -30.78 14.70
C GLY A 20 -13.18 -29.86 14.44
N GLN A 21 -13.10 -29.27 13.24
CA GLN A 21 -12.14 -28.23 12.98
C GLN A 21 -12.49 -27.07 13.92
N ALA A 22 -11.64 -26.87 14.93
CA ALA A 22 -11.73 -25.70 15.78
C ALA A 22 -11.58 -24.46 14.88
N GLN A 23 -12.66 -23.70 14.71
CA GLN A 23 -12.60 -22.43 13.97
C GLN A 23 -11.60 -21.50 14.66
N ALA A 24 -10.63 -21.02 13.91
CA ALA A 24 -9.70 -20.01 14.40
C ALA A 24 -10.51 -18.83 14.98
N PRO A 25 -10.07 -18.24 16.10
CA PRO A 25 -10.78 -17.10 16.69
C PRO A 25 -10.92 -15.98 15.66
N PRO A 26 -12.05 -15.27 15.65
CA PRO A 26 -12.29 -14.19 14.71
C PRO A 26 -11.18 -13.14 14.87
N LYS A 27 -10.60 -12.71 13.74
CA LYS A 27 -9.58 -11.63 13.76
C LYS A 27 -10.19 -10.37 14.38
N PRO A 28 -9.46 -9.66 15.25
CA PRO A 28 -9.92 -8.42 15.84
C PRO A 28 -10.32 -7.42 14.74
N LYS A 29 -11.42 -6.70 14.97
CA LYS A 29 -11.84 -5.64 14.05
C LYS A 29 -10.82 -4.50 14.10
N LEU A 30 -10.37 -4.03 12.94
CA LEU A 30 -9.50 -2.86 12.84
C LEU A 30 -10.32 -1.58 13.10
N GLY A 31 -9.77 -0.68 13.91
CA GLY A 31 -10.27 0.70 14.01
C GLY A 31 -9.96 1.49 12.71
N PRO A 32 -10.61 2.67 12.52
CA PRO A 32 -10.42 3.50 11.34
C PRO A 32 -8.95 3.86 11.06
N SER A 33 -8.20 4.30 12.06
CA SER A 33 -6.78 4.64 11.92
C SER A 33 -5.93 3.43 11.54
N ALA A 34 -6.19 2.27 12.12
CA ALA A 34 -5.49 1.03 11.80
C ALA A 34 -5.79 0.56 10.37
N ALA A 35 -7.02 0.74 9.87
CA ALA A 35 -7.39 0.43 8.50
C ALA A 35 -6.68 1.37 7.49
N LEU A 36 -6.65 2.67 7.78
CA LEU A 36 -5.92 3.66 6.98
C LEU A 36 -4.41 3.35 6.96
N LEU A 37 -3.83 3.04 8.12
CA LEU A 37 -2.42 2.67 8.23
C LEU A 37 -2.08 1.42 7.41
N ALA A 38 -2.94 0.43 7.41
CA ALA A 38 -2.74 -0.77 6.59
C ALA A 38 -2.72 -0.44 5.09
N SER A 39 -3.63 0.42 4.62
CA SER A 39 -3.67 0.87 3.22
C SER A 39 -2.47 1.74 2.87
N TRP A 40 -2.09 2.67 3.75
CA TRP A 40 -0.89 3.51 3.64
C TRP A 40 0.37 2.66 3.46
N ASN A 41 0.56 1.70 4.36
CA ASN A 41 1.73 0.82 4.32
C ASN A 41 1.75 -0.07 3.07
N GLU A 42 0.59 -0.51 2.58
CA GLU A 42 0.52 -1.36 1.38
C GLU A 42 0.86 -0.57 0.10
N VAL A 43 0.37 0.65 -0.07
CA VAL A 43 0.77 1.49 -1.21
C VAL A 43 2.24 1.90 -1.10
N GLY A 44 2.71 2.23 0.10
CA GLY A 44 4.12 2.54 0.37
C GLY A 44 5.05 1.38 0.03
N ARG A 45 4.71 0.17 0.46
CA ARG A 45 5.47 -1.04 0.13
C ARG A 45 5.65 -1.23 -1.38
N LYS A 46 4.57 -1.02 -2.15
CA LYS A 46 4.61 -1.16 -3.62
C LYS A 46 5.48 -0.11 -4.28
N LEU A 47 5.33 1.15 -3.88
CA LEU A 47 6.09 2.26 -4.46
C LEU A 47 7.58 2.21 -4.09
N ILE A 48 7.90 1.85 -2.83
CA ILE A 48 9.27 1.63 -2.38
C ILE A 48 9.91 0.47 -3.17
N ALA A 49 9.19 -0.64 -3.35
CA ALA A 49 9.69 -1.77 -4.14
C ALA A 49 10.00 -1.36 -5.59
N MET A 50 9.16 -0.52 -6.20
CA MET A 50 9.44 0.02 -7.54
C MET A 50 10.67 0.92 -7.54
N ALA A 51 10.78 1.82 -6.56
CA ALA A 51 11.92 2.70 -6.45
C ALA A 51 13.24 1.93 -6.29
N GLU A 52 13.26 0.90 -5.44
CA GLU A 52 14.45 0.09 -5.21
C GLU A 52 14.84 -0.77 -6.42
N ASP A 53 13.85 -1.28 -7.15
CA ASP A 53 14.07 -2.26 -8.23
C ASP A 53 14.39 -1.60 -9.58
N PHE A 54 13.84 -0.42 -9.89
CA PHE A 54 14.04 0.22 -11.19
C PHE A 54 15.52 0.54 -11.42
N PRO A 55 16.08 0.26 -12.64
CA PRO A 55 17.48 0.50 -12.93
C PRO A 55 17.87 1.99 -12.79
N GLU A 56 19.03 2.26 -12.18
CA GLU A 56 19.46 3.64 -11.91
C GLU A 56 19.66 4.45 -13.19
N ASP A 57 20.20 3.83 -14.23
CA ASP A 57 20.39 4.43 -15.55
C ASP A 57 19.09 4.81 -16.26
N LYS A 58 17.94 4.37 -15.74
CA LYS A 58 16.61 4.67 -16.24
C LYS A 58 15.77 5.61 -15.34
N TYR A 59 16.37 6.16 -14.29
CA TYR A 59 15.62 7.03 -13.38
C TYR A 59 15.08 8.31 -14.05
N ASP A 60 15.75 8.77 -15.10
CA ASP A 60 15.30 9.91 -15.90
C ASP A 60 14.50 9.50 -17.16
N PHE A 61 14.10 8.20 -17.26
CA PHE A 61 13.26 7.71 -18.33
C PHE A 61 11.84 8.27 -18.26
N LYS A 62 11.31 8.65 -19.44
CA LYS A 62 9.94 9.13 -19.67
C LYS A 62 9.29 8.26 -20.74
N PRO A 63 8.05 7.75 -20.54
CA PRO A 63 7.32 7.06 -21.61
C PRO A 63 7.01 7.99 -22.78
N THR A 64 6.73 9.26 -22.52
CA THR A 64 6.56 10.35 -23.52
C THR A 64 7.22 11.64 -23.05
N PRO A 65 7.60 12.56 -23.94
CA PRO A 65 8.26 13.83 -23.56
C PRO A 65 7.45 14.70 -22.60
N ALA A 66 6.12 14.61 -22.63
CA ALA A 66 5.22 15.41 -21.80
C ALA A 66 5.06 14.88 -20.36
N GLN A 67 5.52 13.65 -20.10
CA GLN A 67 5.38 13.04 -18.77
C GLN A 67 6.57 13.40 -17.87
N ARG A 68 6.37 13.28 -16.55
CA ARG A 68 7.45 13.28 -15.57
C ARG A 68 8.43 12.14 -15.85
N THR A 69 9.67 12.24 -15.39
CA THR A 69 10.59 11.11 -15.33
C THR A 69 10.12 10.10 -14.26
N PHE A 70 10.68 8.88 -14.29
CA PHE A 70 10.43 7.88 -13.24
C PHE A 70 10.76 8.44 -11.85
N ALA A 71 11.90 9.12 -11.72
CA ALA A 71 12.30 9.78 -10.46
C ALA A 71 11.32 10.88 -10.04
N GLU A 72 10.92 11.76 -10.96
CA GLU A 72 9.98 12.85 -10.68
C GLU A 72 8.60 12.33 -10.26
N GLN A 73 8.14 11.19 -10.78
CA GLN A 73 6.91 10.53 -10.30
C GLN A 73 7.01 10.10 -8.83
N LEU A 74 8.15 9.51 -8.45
CA LEU A 74 8.39 9.08 -7.07
C LEU A 74 8.54 10.26 -6.12
N LEU A 75 9.24 11.31 -6.54
CA LEU A 75 9.41 12.55 -5.76
C LEU A 75 8.06 13.24 -5.51
N HIS A 76 7.20 13.28 -6.53
CA HIS A 76 5.85 13.82 -6.41
C HIS A 76 4.99 13.06 -5.40
N VAL A 77 5.06 11.74 -5.38
CA VAL A 77 4.41 10.92 -4.34
C VAL A 77 4.96 11.25 -2.96
N ALA A 78 6.29 11.35 -2.82
CA ALA A 78 6.92 11.65 -1.54
C ALA A 78 6.54 13.06 -1.03
N GLY A 79 6.49 14.06 -1.93
CA GLY A 79 6.02 15.42 -1.62
C GLY A 79 4.55 15.42 -1.16
N SER A 80 3.68 14.63 -1.78
CA SER A 80 2.29 14.48 -1.35
C SER A 80 2.17 13.85 0.04
N ASN A 81 3.07 12.93 0.41
CA ASN A 81 3.14 12.39 1.76
C ASN A 81 3.58 13.47 2.78
N ASP A 82 4.56 14.29 2.42
CA ASP A 82 5.01 15.41 3.27
C ASP A 82 3.92 16.47 3.42
N PHE A 83 3.17 16.75 2.34
CA PHE A 83 1.97 17.60 2.41
C PHE A 83 0.98 17.12 3.47
N PHE A 84 0.65 15.82 3.50
CA PHE A 84 -0.20 15.25 4.54
C PHE A 84 0.39 15.46 5.94
N THR A 85 1.68 15.16 6.13
CA THR A 85 2.32 15.28 7.45
C THR A 85 2.35 16.72 7.95
N ASP A 86 2.53 17.69 7.07
CA ASP A 86 2.49 19.12 7.39
C ASP A 86 1.07 19.55 7.78
N VAL A 87 0.04 19.18 7.01
CA VAL A 87 -1.37 19.45 7.33
C VAL A 87 -1.75 18.84 8.69
N ALA A 88 -1.36 17.58 8.93
CA ALA A 88 -1.64 16.89 10.20
C ALA A 88 -1.00 17.55 11.42
N ASN A 89 0.12 18.25 11.21
CA ASN A 89 0.85 19.00 12.23
C ASN A 89 0.48 20.50 12.27
N GLY A 90 -0.51 20.95 11.51
CA GLY A 90 -0.92 22.36 11.43
C GLY A 90 0.11 23.27 10.79
N LYS A 91 1.01 22.72 9.98
CA LYS A 91 2.03 23.47 9.24
C LYS A 91 1.53 23.80 7.83
N LYS A 92 2.11 24.85 7.24
CA LYS A 92 1.90 25.12 5.82
C LYS A 92 2.74 24.12 5.01
N PRO A 93 2.12 23.37 4.08
CA PRO A 93 2.84 22.44 3.22
C PRO A 93 3.95 23.14 2.42
N LYS A 94 5.04 22.44 2.25
CA LYS A 94 6.16 22.86 1.40
C LYS A 94 6.14 22.02 0.13
N ASP A 95 6.51 22.64 -0.98
CA ASP A 95 6.75 21.98 -2.26
C ASP A 95 8.27 21.87 -2.44
N ASP A 96 8.81 20.67 -2.22
CA ASP A 96 10.23 20.38 -2.38
C ASP A 96 10.42 19.05 -3.13
N GLU A 97 9.83 19.00 -4.32
CA GLU A 97 9.89 17.81 -5.19
C GLU A 97 10.99 17.90 -6.25
N SER A 98 11.86 18.90 -6.17
CA SER A 98 12.83 19.18 -7.22
C SER A 98 13.87 18.07 -7.37
N ARG A 99 14.00 17.51 -8.60
CA ARG A 99 15.04 16.55 -8.97
C ARG A 99 16.46 17.09 -8.71
N GLU A 100 16.63 18.40 -8.59
CA GLU A 100 17.92 19.02 -8.25
C GLU A 100 18.40 18.70 -6.84
N HIS A 101 17.47 18.47 -5.91
CA HIS A 101 17.79 18.09 -4.52
C HIS A 101 18.02 16.58 -4.36
N PHE A 102 17.50 15.76 -5.27
CA PHE A 102 17.56 14.30 -5.22
C PHE A 102 18.22 13.72 -6.47
N LYS A 103 19.54 13.82 -6.57
CA LYS A 103 20.30 13.57 -7.81
C LYS A 103 20.50 12.10 -8.13
N THR A 104 20.64 11.24 -7.11
CA THR A 104 20.92 9.81 -7.26
C THR A 104 19.66 8.96 -6.99
N LYS A 105 19.66 7.73 -7.45
CA LYS A 105 18.67 6.72 -7.06
C LYS A 105 18.57 6.61 -5.54
N ALA A 106 19.72 6.58 -4.86
CA ALA A 106 19.77 6.46 -3.41
C ALA A 106 19.05 7.61 -2.69
N ASP A 107 19.21 8.85 -3.18
CA ASP A 107 18.53 10.02 -2.62
C ASP A 107 17.00 9.87 -2.76
N VAL A 108 16.52 9.53 -3.97
CA VAL A 108 15.09 9.34 -4.26
C VAL A 108 14.51 8.23 -3.40
N VAL A 109 15.15 7.05 -3.34
CA VAL A 109 14.71 5.90 -2.53
C VAL A 109 14.64 6.27 -1.05
N SER A 110 15.66 6.97 -0.55
CA SER A 110 15.71 7.41 0.85
C SER A 110 14.56 8.35 1.19
N TYR A 111 14.29 9.32 0.32
CA TYR A 111 13.20 10.28 0.50
C TYR A 111 11.83 9.60 0.47
N VAL A 112 11.58 8.74 -0.52
CA VAL A 112 10.32 7.96 -0.61
C VAL A 112 10.11 7.13 0.66
N LYS A 113 11.12 6.39 1.11
CA LYS A 113 11.04 5.61 2.35
C LYS A 113 10.72 6.47 3.57
N LYS A 114 11.42 7.60 3.71
CA LYS A 114 11.23 8.53 4.82
C LYS A 114 9.82 9.10 4.83
N SER A 115 9.31 9.59 3.70
CA SER A 115 7.98 10.19 3.61
C SER A 115 6.87 9.20 4.00
N PHE A 116 6.97 7.94 3.58
CA PHE A 116 6.02 6.89 4.00
C PHE A 116 6.16 6.55 5.49
N ALA A 117 7.35 6.50 6.03
CA ALA A 117 7.57 6.24 7.46
C ALA A 117 7.01 7.37 8.34
N ASP A 118 7.23 8.61 7.96
CA ASP A 118 6.73 9.79 8.68
C ASP A 118 5.20 9.83 8.66
N GLY A 119 4.57 9.60 7.51
CA GLY A 119 3.11 9.53 7.41
C GLY A 119 2.51 8.38 8.24
N ALA A 120 3.13 7.20 8.23
CA ALA A 120 2.70 6.08 9.06
C ALA A 120 2.79 6.43 10.57
N ALA A 121 3.87 7.09 11.00
CA ALA A 121 4.04 7.53 12.37
C ALA A 121 2.94 8.53 12.79
N ILE A 122 2.59 9.48 11.93
CA ILE A 122 1.50 10.44 12.17
C ILE A 122 0.16 9.72 12.30
N ILE A 123 -0.18 8.79 11.42
CA ILE A 123 -1.44 8.03 11.48
C ILE A 123 -1.53 7.26 12.81
N GLN A 124 -0.43 6.60 13.23
CA GLN A 124 -0.36 5.88 14.50
C GLN A 124 -0.52 6.82 15.70
N GLN A 125 0.21 7.93 15.71
CA GLN A 125 0.18 8.91 16.81
C GLN A 125 -1.19 9.54 17.00
N LYS A 126 -1.86 9.90 15.90
CA LYS A 126 -3.20 10.54 15.92
C LYS A 126 -4.28 9.56 16.38
N GLY A 127 -4.19 8.29 16.04
CA GLY A 127 -5.18 7.27 16.37
C GLY A 127 -6.59 7.61 15.85
N ASP A 128 -7.59 6.84 16.26
CA ASP A 128 -8.96 6.99 15.75
C ASP A 128 -9.55 8.39 16.01
N SER A 129 -9.36 8.92 17.20
CA SER A 129 -9.88 10.25 17.58
C SER A 129 -9.20 11.38 16.81
N GLY A 130 -7.87 11.30 16.62
CA GLY A 130 -7.13 12.31 15.86
C GLY A 130 -7.44 12.26 14.37
N MET A 131 -7.78 11.10 13.81
CA MET A 131 -8.21 10.98 12.42
C MET A 131 -9.56 11.66 12.17
N LEU A 132 -10.39 11.85 13.20
CA LEU A 132 -11.65 12.60 13.10
C LEU A 132 -11.48 14.10 13.35
N ALA A 133 -10.30 14.56 13.77
CA ALA A 133 -10.03 15.98 13.97
C ALA A 133 -10.21 16.77 12.67
N MET A 134 -10.88 17.92 12.75
CA MET A 134 -11.14 18.76 11.58
C MET A 134 -9.90 19.58 11.25
N VAL A 135 -9.51 19.54 9.97
CA VAL A 135 -8.38 20.30 9.40
C VAL A 135 -8.84 21.04 8.15
N VAL A 136 -8.11 22.07 7.76
CA VAL A 136 -8.34 22.74 6.47
C VAL A 136 -7.56 21.99 5.41
N SER A 137 -8.26 21.41 4.43
CA SER A 137 -7.64 20.84 3.24
C SER A 137 -6.99 21.96 2.43
N ALA A 138 -5.68 21.90 2.25
CA ALA A 138 -4.98 22.92 1.49
C ALA A 138 -5.29 22.86 -0.01
N GLU A 139 -5.72 21.69 -0.51
CA GLU A 139 -6.13 21.50 -1.90
C GLU A 139 -7.48 22.17 -2.20
N SER A 140 -8.49 21.89 -1.37
CA SER A 140 -9.85 22.37 -1.61
C SER A 140 -10.25 23.62 -0.81
N GLY A 141 -9.45 24.01 0.18
CA GLY A 141 -9.78 25.08 1.15
C GLY A 141 -10.93 24.72 2.11
N ARG A 142 -11.45 23.50 2.04
CA ARG A 142 -12.58 23.03 2.85
C ARG A 142 -12.11 22.47 4.19
N THR A 143 -12.94 22.60 5.20
CA THR A 143 -12.72 21.92 6.48
C THR A 143 -13.22 20.48 6.39
N VAL A 144 -12.31 19.54 6.58
CA VAL A 144 -12.57 18.08 6.45
C VAL A 144 -11.95 17.34 7.64
N PRO A 145 -12.41 16.12 7.99
CA PRO A 145 -11.69 15.30 8.96
C PRO A 145 -10.34 14.87 8.38
N LEU A 146 -9.30 14.78 9.24
CA LEU A 146 -7.93 14.42 8.83
C LEU A 146 -7.88 13.10 8.06
N GLN A 147 -8.74 12.13 8.41
CA GLN A 147 -8.82 10.87 7.67
C GLN A 147 -9.15 11.03 6.17
N ALA A 148 -9.86 12.10 5.78
CA ALA A 148 -10.13 12.37 4.37
C ALA A 148 -8.83 12.75 3.64
N VAL A 149 -7.99 13.60 4.25
CA VAL A 149 -6.68 13.96 3.69
C VAL A 149 -5.78 12.72 3.55
N VAL A 150 -5.78 11.83 4.56
CA VAL A 150 -5.02 10.55 4.48
C VAL A 150 -5.53 9.68 3.33
N TYR A 151 -6.86 9.58 3.18
CA TYR A 151 -7.46 8.80 2.10
C TYR A 151 -7.07 9.34 0.72
N ASP A 152 -7.15 10.66 0.53
CA ASP A 152 -6.80 11.33 -0.73
C ASP A 152 -5.33 11.04 -1.11
N VAL A 153 -4.40 11.08 -0.13
CA VAL A 153 -2.98 10.78 -0.38
C VAL A 153 -2.74 9.29 -0.65
N ILE A 154 -3.48 8.38 0.00
CA ILE A 154 -3.40 6.93 -0.31
C ILE A 154 -3.89 6.66 -1.73
N GLU A 155 -5.00 7.25 -2.14
CA GLU A 155 -5.57 7.12 -3.48
C GLU A 155 -4.62 7.67 -4.53
N HIS A 156 -4.11 8.89 -4.32
CA HIS A 156 -3.09 9.52 -5.16
C HIS A 156 -1.82 8.64 -5.32
N GLY A 157 -1.34 8.04 -4.23
CA GLY A 157 -0.23 7.07 -4.29
C GLY A 157 -0.57 5.84 -5.12
N GLY A 158 -1.83 5.37 -5.08
CA GLY A 158 -2.34 4.28 -5.92
C GLY A 158 -2.37 4.63 -7.41
N GLU A 159 -2.77 5.86 -7.76
CA GLU A 159 -2.73 6.36 -9.14
C GLU A 159 -1.30 6.40 -9.69
N HIS A 160 -0.35 6.94 -8.92
CA HIS A 160 1.05 6.98 -9.33
C HIS A 160 1.69 5.60 -9.40
N TYR A 161 1.31 4.67 -8.54
CA TYR A 161 1.69 3.27 -8.68
C TYR A 161 1.24 2.70 -10.03
N GLY A 162 -0.01 2.94 -10.43
CA GLY A 162 -0.53 2.52 -11.72
C GLY A 162 0.23 3.13 -12.90
N GLN A 163 0.55 4.42 -12.83
CA GLN A 163 1.39 5.09 -13.82
C GLN A 163 2.77 4.46 -13.91
N LEU A 164 3.46 4.25 -12.78
CA LEU A 164 4.79 3.63 -12.74
C LEU A 164 4.82 2.20 -13.27
N VAL A 165 3.72 1.43 -13.16
CA VAL A 165 3.56 0.13 -13.83
C VAL A 165 3.69 0.27 -15.35
N VAL A 166 3.17 1.38 -15.94
CA VAL A 166 3.34 1.67 -17.37
C VAL A 166 4.78 1.98 -17.70
N TYR A 167 5.49 2.78 -16.87
CA TYR A 167 6.92 3.07 -17.05
C TYR A 167 7.75 1.80 -17.11
N TYR A 168 7.52 0.86 -16.19
CA TYR A 168 8.18 -0.45 -16.21
C TYR A 168 7.98 -1.17 -17.55
N ARG A 169 6.72 -1.30 -17.98
CA ARG A 169 6.38 -2.04 -19.19
C ARG A 169 6.94 -1.42 -20.45
N VAL A 170 6.89 -0.09 -20.57
CA VAL A 170 7.47 0.63 -21.71
C VAL A 170 9.00 0.55 -21.71
N ALA A 171 9.62 0.48 -20.53
CA ALA A 171 11.06 0.24 -20.40
C ALA A 171 11.48 -1.24 -20.65
N GLY A 172 10.53 -2.13 -20.99
CA GLY A 172 10.78 -3.55 -21.21
C GLY A 172 10.98 -4.36 -19.93
N LEU A 173 10.53 -3.86 -18.80
CA LEU A 173 10.69 -4.47 -17.47
C LEU A 173 9.36 -5.02 -16.94
N VAL A 174 9.44 -5.99 -16.02
CA VAL A 174 8.28 -6.53 -15.29
C VAL A 174 8.19 -5.84 -13.93
N PRO A 175 7.07 -5.18 -13.59
CA PRO A 175 6.89 -4.57 -12.27
C PRO A 175 7.03 -5.60 -11.13
N PRO A 176 7.56 -5.23 -9.95
CA PRO A 176 7.78 -6.16 -8.83
C PRO A 176 6.55 -6.99 -8.46
N GLU A 177 5.38 -6.37 -8.34
CA GLU A 177 4.13 -7.05 -7.97
C GLU A 177 3.55 -7.97 -9.08
N SER A 178 4.05 -7.86 -10.30
CA SER A 178 3.64 -8.72 -11.44
C SER A 178 4.53 -9.96 -11.61
N ARG A 179 5.54 -10.12 -10.76
CA ARG A 179 6.46 -11.27 -10.78
C ARG A 179 5.87 -12.44 -10.00
N PRO A 180 6.20 -13.71 -10.37
CA PRO A 180 5.84 -14.87 -9.54
C PRO A 180 6.34 -14.69 -8.11
N ARG A 181 5.51 -14.98 -7.13
CA ARG A 181 5.93 -15.04 -5.73
C ARG A 181 6.86 -16.25 -5.55
N LYS A 182 8.03 -16.01 -4.99
CA LYS A 182 8.99 -17.08 -4.64
C LYS A 182 8.52 -17.81 -3.40
#